data_5e7619f7b900526589b508453da9cc3a
#
_entry.id   5e7619f7b900526589b508453da9cc3a
#
_cell.length_a   1.000
_cell.length_b   1.000
_cell.length_c   1.000
_cell.angle_alpha   90.00
_cell.angle_beta   90.00
_cell.angle_gamma   90.00
#
_symmetry.space_group_name_H-M   'P 1'
#
loop_
_entity.id
_entity.type
_entity.pdbx_description
1 polymer ?
#
loop_
_entity_poly.entity_id
_entity_poly.type
_entity_poly.pdbx_seq_one_letter_code
_entity_poly.pdbx_strand_id
1 'polypeptide(L)'
;MRIVITCYCLVVFILPSANVNAFHDDIYQPRVPLELLEELQDMDNPYPASPERIELGKEIFFGKGLCVTCHGKGVKLPGHSPRDFTDKKWQEIRTDGEMMWVLRNGSPGTGMPMRVGKGINEEEGWSVIHYIRTFVNAE
;
A
#
# COMPACT_ATOMS: atom_id res chain seq x y z
N MET A 1 41.87 -9.60 60.73
CA MET A 1 40.83 -8.77 60.02
C MET A 1 40.87 -9.15 58.53
N ARG A 2 39.91 -10.02 58.13
CA ARG A 2 39.85 -10.51 56.73
C ARG A 2 38.86 -9.64 55.96
N ILE A 3 39.35 -8.93 54.94
CA ILE A 3 38.53 -8.11 54.07
C ILE A 3 38.01 -9.03 52.97
N VAL A 4 36.66 -9.23 52.93
CA VAL A 4 35.98 -9.95 51.85
C VAL A 4 35.60 -8.92 50.80
N ILE A 5 36.28 -8.96 49.64
CA ILE A 5 35.94 -8.15 48.49
C ILE A 5 34.87 -8.89 47.71
N THR A 6 33.64 -8.42 47.79
CA THR A 6 32.51 -8.94 47.01
C THR A 6 32.54 -8.29 45.63
N CYS A 7 32.92 -9.08 44.62
CA CYS A 7 32.92 -8.63 43.20
C CYS A 7 31.48 -8.66 42.67
N TYR A 8 30.86 -7.52 42.47
CA TYR A 8 29.56 -7.38 41.79
C TYR A 8 29.78 -7.47 40.28
N CYS A 9 29.44 -8.60 39.67
CA CYS A 9 29.36 -8.71 38.22
C CYS A 9 28.12 -7.96 37.71
N LEU A 10 28.31 -6.78 37.13
CA LEU A 10 27.27 -6.06 36.37
C LEU A 10 27.03 -6.83 35.05
N VAL A 11 25.93 -7.57 35.01
CA VAL A 11 25.45 -8.17 33.75
C VAL A 11 24.73 -7.07 32.97
N VAL A 12 25.42 -6.52 31.96
CA VAL A 12 24.82 -5.59 31.01
C VAL A 12 23.97 -6.40 30.01
N PHE A 13 22.67 -6.36 30.16
CA PHE A 13 21.75 -6.87 29.16
C PHE A 13 21.78 -5.94 27.92
N ILE A 14 22.51 -6.33 26.89
CA ILE A 14 22.42 -5.72 25.58
C ILE A 14 21.13 -6.22 24.95
N LEU A 15 20.05 -5.43 25.01
CA LEU A 15 18.84 -5.67 24.25
C LEU A 15 19.17 -5.48 22.77
N PRO A 16 18.85 -6.43 21.89
CA PRO A 16 19.02 -6.21 20.46
C PRO A 16 18.11 -5.05 20.05
N SER A 17 18.69 -4.03 19.43
CA SER A 17 17.95 -2.94 18.81
C SER A 17 17.08 -3.55 17.71
N ALA A 18 15.77 -3.63 17.93
CA ALA A 18 14.84 -4.02 16.90
C ALA A 18 14.95 -2.96 15.77
N ASN A 19 15.35 -3.40 14.58
CA ASN A 19 15.36 -2.54 13.39
C ASN A 19 13.92 -2.14 13.07
N VAL A 20 13.53 -0.90 13.43
CA VAL A 20 12.20 -0.32 13.16
C VAL A 20 11.95 -0.05 11.65
N ASN A 21 12.91 -0.33 10.78
CA ASN A 21 12.76 -0.13 9.34
C ASN A 21 12.07 -1.30 8.60
N ALA A 22 11.69 -2.38 9.27
CA ALA A 22 11.10 -3.57 8.65
C ALA A 22 9.61 -3.41 8.24
N PHE A 23 8.94 -2.34 8.69
CA PHE A 23 7.48 -2.22 8.55
C PHE A 23 6.98 -1.59 7.24
N HIS A 24 7.85 -1.00 6.42
CA HIS A 24 7.40 -0.26 5.24
C HIS A 24 7.23 -1.10 3.97
N ASP A 25 7.78 -2.30 3.92
CA ASP A 25 7.70 -3.18 2.75
C ASP A 25 6.83 -4.43 2.96
N ASP A 26 6.18 -4.57 4.13
CA ASP A 26 5.32 -5.73 4.40
C ASP A 26 4.02 -5.64 3.60
N ILE A 27 3.90 -6.51 2.59
CA ILE A 27 2.71 -6.61 1.75
C ILE A 27 1.47 -7.09 2.54
N TYR A 28 1.67 -7.74 3.67
CA TYR A 28 0.57 -8.24 4.51
C TYR A 28 -0.04 -7.16 5.39
N GLN A 29 0.69 -6.08 5.69
CA GLN A 29 0.12 -4.99 6.48
C GLN A 29 -0.89 -4.18 5.66
N PRO A 30 -2.15 -4.10 6.11
CA PRO A 30 -3.14 -3.24 5.48
C PRO A 30 -2.72 -1.77 5.61
N ARG A 31 -3.02 -0.98 4.57
CA ARG A 31 -2.81 0.48 4.56
C ARG A 31 -4.06 1.24 4.99
N VAL A 32 -5.00 0.53 5.54
CA VAL A 32 -6.30 1.02 6.02
C VAL A 32 -6.38 0.85 7.53
N PRO A 33 -7.19 1.65 8.25
CA PRO A 33 -7.44 1.45 9.67
C PRO A 33 -7.95 0.04 9.95
N LEU A 34 -7.44 -0.61 11.01
CA LEU A 34 -7.81 -1.98 11.31
C LEU A 34 -9.30 -2.13 11.66
N GLU A 35 -9.88 -1.09 12.23
CA GLU A 35 -11.32 -1.03 12.55
C GLU A 35 -12.24 -1.01 11.32
N LEU A 36 -11.71 -0.66 10.15
CA LEU A 36 -12.44 -0.64 8.88
C LEU A 36 -12.10 -1.83 7.98
N LEU A 37 -11.14 -2.67 8.39
CA LEU A 37 -10.56 -3.68 7.51
C LEU A 37 -11.62 -4.69 7.03
N GLU A 38 -12.47 -5.20 7.92
CA GLU A 38 -13.52 -6.16 7.60
C GLU A 38 -14.53 -5.56 6.59
N GLU A 39 -15.01 -4.35 6.85
CA GLU A 39 -15.92 -3.64 5.95
C GLU A 39 -15.31 -3.42 4.56
N LEU A 40 -14.03 -3.03 4.52
CA LEU A 40 -13.34 -2.76 3.26
C LEU A 40 -12.98 -4.04 2.50
N GLN A 41 -12.78 -5.16 3.19
CA GLN A 41 -12.54 -6.45 2.55
C GLN A 41 -13.80 -7.02 1.91
N ASP A 42 -14.97 -6.72 2.48
CA ASP A 42 -16.28 -7.11 1.94
C ASP A 42 -16.80 -6.14 0.88
N MET A 43 -16.11 -5.02 0.65
CA MET A 43 -16.52 -4.00 -0.30
C MET A 43 -16.09 -4.37 -1.72
N ASP A 44 -17.05 -4.76 -2.54
CA ASP A 44 -16.85 -5.01 -3.96
C ASP A 44 -16.84 -3.71 -4.78
N ASN A 45 -16.18 -3.77 -5.95
CA ASN A 45 -16.29 -2.71 -6.94
C ASN A 45 -17.73 -2.68 -7.50
N PRO A 46 -18.50 -1.58 -7.31
CA PRO A 46 -19.90 -1.50 -7.72
C PRO A 46 -20.07 -1.45 -9.26
N TYR A 47 -18.98 -1.29 -9.98
CA TYR A 47 -18.98 -1.21 -11.45
C TYR A 47 -18.33 -2.47 -12.02
N PRO A 48 -19.03 -3.30 -12.78
CA PRO A 48 -18.45 -4.49 -13.42
C PRO A 48 -17.26 -4.13 -14.32
N ALA A 49 -16.26 -4.99 -14.33
CA ALA A 49 -15.12 -4.84 -15.23
C ALA A 49 -15.59 -4.95 -16.69
N SER A 50 -15.17 -3.98 -17.53
CA SER A 50 -15.35 -4.02 -18.97
C SER A 50 -14.11 -3.45 -19.66
N PRO A 51 -13.90 -3.77 -20.96
CA PRO A 51 -12.79 -3.18 -21.71
C PRO A 51 -12.79 -1.64 -21.69
N GLU A 52 -13.97 -1.03 -21.81
CA GLU A 52 -14.15 0.42 -21.81
C GLU A 52 -13.77 1.02 -20.45
N ARG A 53 -14.16 0.35 -19.37
CA ARG A 53 -13.88 0.80 -18.00
C ARG A 53 -12.41 0.63 -17.63
N ILE A 54 -11.77 -0.43 -18.11
CA ILE A 54 -10.34 -0.64 -17.96
C ILE A 54 -9.56 0.43 -18.75
N GLU A 55 -9.95 0.75 -19.99
CA GLU A 55 -9.29 1.80 -20.77
C GLU A 55 -9.49 3.19 -20.15
N LEU A 56 -10.69 3.50 -19.63
CA LEU A 56 -10.93 4.71 -18.84
C LEU A 56 -9.98 4.78 -17.62
N GLY A 57 -9.86 3.68 -16.88
CA GLY A 57 -8.93 3.59 -15.74
C GLY A 57 -7.49 3.85 -16.14
N LYS A 58 -7.07 3.33 -17.29
CA LYS A 58 -5.74 3.56 -17.84
C LYS A 58 -5.53 5.02 -18.23
N GLU A 59 -6.47 5.65 -18.94
CA GLU A 59 -6.41 7.06 -19.29
C GLU A 59 -6.27 7.93 -18.03
N ILE A 60 -7.03 7.63 -16.98
CA ILE A 60 -6.96 8.34 -15.70
C ILE A 60 -5.62 8.11 -15.03
N PHE A 61 -5.12 6.88 -15.02
CA PHE A 61 -3.85 6.50 -14.38
C PHE A 61 -2.67 7.28 -14.96
N PHE A 62 -2.60 7.41 -16.29
CA PHE A 62 -1.56 8.16 -17.00
C PHE A 62 -1.84 9.67 -17.11
N GLY A 63 -3.10 10.08 -16.99
CA GLY A 63 -3.55 11.46 -17.14
C GLY A 63 -3.82 12.15 -15.80
N LYS A 64 -5.04 12.65 -15.64
CA LYS A 64 -5.45 13.50 -14.51
C LYS A 64 -5.32 12.83 -13.13
N GLY A 65 -5.30 11.50 -13.07
CA GLY A 65 -5.06 10.74 -11.84
C GLY A 65 -3.62 10.89 -11.33
N LEU A 66 -2.66 11.25 -12.19
CA LEU A 66 -1.23 11.41 -11.88
C LEU A 66 -0.58 10.19 -11.22
N CYS A 67 -1.18 9.00 -11.36
CA CYS A 67 -0.70 7.78 -10.71
C CYS A 67 0.68 7.38 -11.25
N VAL A 68 0.88 7.56 -12.56
CA VAL A 68 2.12 7.25 -13.26
C VAL A 68 3.35 7.98 -12.69
N THR A 69 3.18 9.16 -12.10
CA THR A 69 4.28 9.96 -11.54
C THR A 69 5.05 9.23 -10.44
N CYS A 70 4.36 8.42 -9.65
CA CYS A 70 4.96 7.64 -8.57
C CYS A 70 5.00 6.14 -8.91
N HIS A 71 3.95 5.62 -9.54
CA HIS A 71 3.82 4.19 -9.83
C HIS A 71 4.39 3.77 -11.18
N GLY A 72 4.89 4.72 -11.99
CA GLY A 72 5.43 4.42 -13.31
C GLY A 72 4.40 3.67 -14.17
N LYS A 73 4.85 2.59 -14.80
CA LYS A 73 3.96 1.70 -15.58
C LYS A 73 3.43 0.53 -14.73
N GLY A 74 3.22 0.74 -13.43
CA GLY A 74 2.75 -0.27 -12.49
C GLY A 74 3.85 -0.97 -11.70
N VAL A 75 5.11 -0.82 -12.11
CA VAL A 75 6.28 -1.40 -11.43
C VAL A 75 6.92 -0.40 -10.47
N LYS A 76 7.59 -0.92 -9.44
CA LYS A 76 8.32 -0.11 -8.47
C LYS A 76 9.46 0.67 -9.16
N LEU A 77 9.43 2.00 -9.02
CA LEU A 77 10.50 2.86 -9.52
C LEU A 77 11.69 2.88 -8.54
N PRO A 78 12.94 2.88 -9.04
CA PRO A 78 14.12 3.02 -8.19
C PRO A 78 14.07 4.31 -7.35
N GLY A 79 14.38 4.18 -6.05
CA GLY A 79 14.38 5.32 -5.12
C GLY A 79 12.98 5.77 -4.63
N HIS A 80 11.91 5.17 -5.11
CA HIS A 80 10.55 5.39 -4.64
C HIS A 80 10.06 4.17 -3.87
N SER A 81 9.08 4.35 -3.00
CA SER A 81 8.45 3.28 -2.21
C SER A 81 6.96 3.04 -2.56
N PRO A 82 6.47 3.35 -3.79
CA PRO A 82 5.13 2.95 -4.16
C PRO A 82 5.04 1.43 -4.28
N ARG A 83 3.84 0.91 -4.09
CA ARG A 83 3.58 -0.52 -4.26
C ARG A 83 3.80 -0.95 -5.70
N ASP A 84 4.42 -2.12 -5.87
CA ASP A 84 4.53 -2.80 -7.16
C ASP A 84 3.20 -3.49 -7.48
N PHE A 85 2.53 -3.06 -8.52
CA PHE A 85 1.23 -3.62 -8.91
C PHE A 85 1.36 -4.92 -9.72
N THR A 86 2.56 -5.30 -10.15
CA THR A 86 2.81 -6.60 -10.79
C THR A 86 3.03 -7.73 -9.79
N ASP A 87 3.17 -7.40 -8.49
CA ASP A 87 3.29 -8.38 -7.42
C ASP A 87 1.97 -9.15 -7.25
N LYS A 88 1.96 -10.39 -7.73
CA LYS A 88 0.79 -11.28 -7.70
C LYS A 88 0.25 -11.47 -6.29
N LYS A 89 1.14 -11.63 -5.30
CA LYS A 89 0.74 -11.84 -3.91
C LYS A 89 0.05 -10.62 -3.32
N TRP A 90 0.57 -9.41 -3.63
CA TRP A 90 -0.09 -8.19 -3.25
C TRP A 90 -1.47 -8.05 -3.90
N GLN A 91 -1.60 -8.38 -5.18
CA GLN A 91 -2.88 -8.36 -5.91
C GLN A 91 -3.92 -9.32 -5.32
N GLU A 92 -3.48 -10.48 -4.82
CA GLU A 92 -4.35 -11.47 -4.20
C GLU A 92 -4.87 -11.04 -2.82
N ILE A 93 -4.02 -10.39 -2.02
CA ILE A 93 -4.38 -10.06 -0.63
C ILE A 93 -5.03 -8.68 -0.47
N ARG A 94 -4.92 -7.77 -1.45
CA ARG A 94 -5.55 -6.45 -1.41
C ARG A 94 -6.88 -6.46 -2.11
N THR A 95 -7.94 -6.11 -1.37
CA THR A 95 -9.28 -5.99 -1.95
C THR A 95 -9.46 -4.67 -2.67
N ASP A 96 -10.47 -4.60 -3.52
CA ASP A 96 -10.83 -3.37 -4.24
C ASP A 96 -11.28 -2.27 -3.26
N GLY A 97 -11.99 -2.64 -2.19
CA GLY A 97 -12.38 -1.71 -1.14
C GLY A 97 -11.19 -1.10 -0.40
N GLU A 98 -10.16 -1.91 -0.06
CA GLU A 98 -8.92 -1.39 0.53
C GLU A 98 -8.22 -0.40 -0.41
N MET A 99 -8.14 -0.72 -1.71
CA MET A 99 -7.55 0.17 -2.71
C MET A 99 -8.36 1.46 -2.86
N MET A 100 -9.68 1.37 -2.85
CA MET A 100 -10.56 2.54 -2.95
C MET A 100 -10.45 3.43 -1.71
N TRP A 101 -10.32 2.84 -0.52
CA TRP A 101 -10.07 3.62 0.69
C TRP A 101 -8.77 4.43 0.57
N VAL A 102 -7.69 3.83 0.05
CA VAL A 102 -6.41 4.53 -0.20
C VAL A 102 -6.57 5.65 -1.22
N LEU A 103 -7.34 5.45 -2.28
CA LEU A 103 -7.62 6.52 -3.25
C LEU A 103 -8.39 7.68 -2.64
N ARG A 104 -9.30 7.42 -1.70
CA ARG A 104 -10.09 8.44 -0.98
C ARG A 104 -9.28 9.18 0.08
N ASN A 105 -8.39 8.49 0.80
CA ASN A 105 -7.78 9.02 2.02
C ASN A 105 -6.26 9.25 1.88
N GLY A 106 -5.65 8.73 0.83
CA GLY A 106 -4.21 8.57 0.76
C GLY A 106 -3.72 7.39 1.61
N SER A 107 -2.41 7.25 1.74
CA SER A 107 -1.80 6.23 2.59
C SER A 107 -0.97 6.90 3.68
N PRO A 108 -1.49 7.05 4.91
CA PRO A 108 -0.78 7.70 6.01
C PRO A 108 0.60 7.08 6.25
N GLY A 109 1.60 7.90 6.54
CA GLY A 109 2.98 7.47 6.71
C GLY A 109 3.75 7.16 5.43
N THR A 110 3.11 7.35 4.25
CA THR A 110 3.74 7.23 2.93
C THR A 110 3.60 8.54 2.15
N GLY A 111 4.17 8.61 0.95
CA GLY A 111 3.98 9.76 0.06
C GLY A 111 2.70 9.72 -0.79
N MET A 112 1.84 8.71 -0.65
CA MET A 112 0.62 8.55 -1.45
C MET A 112 -0.47 9.53 -1.01
N PRO A 113 -0.82 10.55 -1.82
CA PRO A 113 -1.89 11.49 -1.50
C PRO A 113 -3.26 10.92 -1.86
N MET A 114 -4.32 11.46 -1.27
CA MET A 114 -5.69 11.22 -1.73
C MET A 114 -5.87 11.70 -3.18
N ARG A 115 -6.67 10.97 -3.96
CA ARG A 115 -6.95 11.28 -5.37
C ARG A 115 -8.43 11.51 -5.64
N VAL A 116 -9.30 10.67 -5.06
CA VAL A 116 -10.76 10.86 -5.13
C VAL A 116 -11.14 12.13 -4.39
N GLY A 117 -11.89 13.00 -5.04
CA GLY A 117 -12.24 14.33 -4.56
C GLY A 117 -11.17 15.41 -4.81
N LYS A 118 -9.98 15.04 -5.35
CA LYS A 118 -8.88 15.99 -5.66
C LYS A 118 -8.28 15.84 -7.07
N GLY A 119 -8.99 15.28 -8.00
CA GLY A 119 -8.49 15.13 -9.37
C GLY A 119 -9.29 14.09 -10.13
N ILE A 120 -9.83 13.13 -9.42
CA ILE A 120 -10.75 12.13 -9.96
C ILE A 120 -12.00 12.03 -9.08
N ASN A 121 -13.09 11.57 -9.69
CA ASN A 121 -14.31 11.26 -8.94
C ASN A 121 -14.34 9.79 -8.51
N GLU A 122 -15.41 9.39 -7.84
CA GLU A 122 -15.60 8.05 -7.27
C GLU A 122 -15.59 6.95 -8.35
N GLU A 123 -16.38 7.12 -9.41
CA GLU A 123 -16.46 6.15 -10.52
C GLU A 123 -15.12 5.98 -11.25
N GLU A 124 -14.40 7.08 -11.40
CA GLU A 124 -13.05 7.08 -11.95
C GLU A 124 -12.04 6.34 -11.07
N GLY A 125 -12.17 6.47 -9.76
CA GLY A 125 -11.37 5.70 -8.81
C GLY A 125 -11.56 4.20 -8.99
N TRP A 126 -12.80 3.75 -9.11
CA TRP A 126 -13.13 2.35 -9.37
C TRP A 126 -12.60 1.86 -10.73
N SER A 127 -12.65 2.71 -11.75
CA SER A 127 -12.08 2.38 -13.06
C SER A 127 -10.55 2.24 -13.00
N VAL A 128 -9.87 3.10 -12.23
CA VAL A 128 -8.41 2.98 -11.99
C VAL A 128 -8.08 1.65 -11.31
N ILE A 129 -8.90 1.18 -10.36
CA ILE A 129 -8.69 -0.11 -9.71
C ILE A 129 -8.80 -1.25 -10.71
N HIS A 130 -9.78 -1.25 -11.61
CA HIS A 130 -9.86 -2.24 -12.69
C HIS A 130 -8.59 -2.25 -13.55
N TYR A 131 -8.05 -1.08 -13.89
CA TYR A 131 -6.80 -0.99 -14.64
C TYR A 131 -5.62 -1.55 -13.82
N ILE A 132 -5.50 -1.22 -12.53
CA ILE A 132 -4.45 -1.76 -11.65
C ILE A 132 -4.51 -3.31 -11.61
N ARG A 133 -5.69 -3.90 -11.62
CA ARG A 133 -5.85 -5.37 -11.66
C ARG A 133 -5.28 -6.01 -12.92
N THR A 134 -5.14 -5.28 -14.02
CA THR A 134 -4.54 -5.82 -15.25
C THR A 134 -3.03 -6.04 -15.15
N PHE A 135 -2.33 -5.37 -14.22
CA PHE A 135 -0.89 -5.51 -14.08
C PHE A 135 -0.43 -6.89 -13.61
N VAL A 136 -1.29 -7.67 -12.98
CA VAL A 136 -0.97 -9.06 -12.57
C VAL A 136 -0.64 -9.96 -13.75
N ASN A 137 -1.16 -9.63 -14.93
CA ASN A 137 -0.98 -10.38 -16.17
C ASN A 137 0.03 -9.71 -17.13
N ALA A 138 0.65 -8.59 -16.71
CA ALA A 138 1.68 -7.93 -17.51
C ALA A 138 3.00 -8.71 -17.34
N GLU A 139 3.39 -9.44 -18.39
CA GLU A 139 4.72 -10.06 -18.52
C GLU A 139 5.76 -9.03 -19.00
#